data_d4ed44e273820866aa7224b26accce7c
#
_entry.id   d4ed44e273820866aa7224b26accce7c
#
_cell.length_a   1.000
_cell.length_b   1.000
_cell.length_c   1.000
_cell.angle_alpha   90.00
_cell.angle_beta   90.00
_cell.angle_gamma   90.00
#
_symmetry.space_group_name_H-M   'P 1'
#
loop_
_entity.id
_entity.type
_entity.pdbx_description
1 polymer ?
#
loop_
_entity_poly.entity_id
_entity_poly.type
_entity_poly.pdbx_seq_one_letter_code
_entity_poly.pdbx_strand_id
1 'polypeptide(L)'
;MAGRIKGITIEIAGETTGLQNALKDVNKRSNDLTKELKDVERLLKFDPGNVEALAQKQQLLTQQIENTTQKLDKLKAAEQQVQAQFQNGKISEEQYRAFRREIEFTERSLNGLKNNLGNMKAEQENVASSTRQLETLFSATGKSVDDFAGALGNRLVNAIKSGTATSRQLDQAIGLIGR
;
A
#
# COMPACT_ATOMS: atom_id res chain seq x y z
N MET A 1 3.04 -13.84 16.51
CA MET A 1 2.98 -12.76 17.51
C MET A 1 1.64 -12.62 18.22
N ALA A 2 0.59 -13.25 17.74
CA ALA A 2 -0.73 -13.22 18.38
C ALA A 2 -0.79 -13.81 19.82
N GLY A 3 0.19 -14.63 20.23
CA GLY A 3 0.19 -15.25 21.54
C GLY A 3 0.50 -14.35 22.74
N ARG A 4 1.10 -13.19 22.51
CA ARG A 4 1.56 -12.31 23.61
C ARG A 4 0.48 -11.41 24.22
N ILE A 5 -0.60 -11.18 23.50
CA ILE A 5 -1.79 -10.45 23.99
C ILE A 5 -2.88 -11.40 24.49
N LYS A 6 -2.59 -12.71 24.48
CA LYS A 6 -3.49 -13.73 25.02
C LYS A 6 -3.68 -13.51 26.52
N GLY A 7 -4.93 -13.62 26.97
CA GLY A 7 -5.30 -13.39 28.38
C GLY A 7 -5.69 -11.95 28.70
N ILE A 8 -5.50 -10.99 27.80
CA ILE A 8 -6.05 -9.66 27.93
C ILE A 8 -7.53 -9.68 27.53
N THR A 9 -8.40 -9.18 28.41
CA THR A 9 -9.83 -9.06 28.15
C THR A 9 -10.23 -7.59 28.01
N ILE A 10 -11.27 -7.34 27.25
CA ILE A 10 -11.88 -6.01 27.09
C ILE A 10 -13.38 -6.14 27.19
N GLU A 11 -14.05 -5.05 27.55
CA GLU A 11 -15.50 -4.95 27.56
C GLU A 11 -15.97 -4.14 26.34
N ILE A 12 -16.85 -4.74 25.54
CA ILE A 12 -17.46 -4.12 24.36
C ILE A 12 -18.97 -4.27 24.50
N ALA A 13 -19.72 -3.17 24.49
CA ALA A 13 -21.17 -3.15 24.59
C ALA A 13 -21.74 -3.95 25.79
N GLY A 14 -21.02 -3.93 26.91
CA GLY A 14 -21.41 -4.63 28.14
C GLY A 14 -21.00 -6.09 28.19
N GLU A 15 -20.36 -6.63 27.16
CA GLU A 15 -19.86 -7.99 27.10
C GLU A 15 -18.34 -8.06 27.22
N THR A 16 -17.83 -8.95 28.07
CA THR A 16 -16.40 -9.22 28.20
C THR A 16 -15.94 -10.18 27.13
N THR A 17 -14.93 -9.79 26.37
CA THR A 17 -14.30 -10.64 25.34
C THR A 17 -12.79 -10.58 25.44
N GLY A 18 -12.11 -11.59 24.94
CA GLY A 18 -10.65 -11.56 24.79
C GLY A 18 -10.23 -10.56 23.71
N LEU A 19 -9.21 -9.76 23.98
CA LEU A 19 -8.66 -8.83 23.00
C LEU A 19 -8.25 -9.52 21.70
N GLN A 20 -7.64 -10.70 21.82
CA GLN A 20 -7.27 -11.52 20.67
C GLN A 20 -8.49 -11.90 19.81
N ASN A 21 -9.61 -12.23 20.46
CA ASN A 21 -10.84 -12.56 19.76
C ASN A 21 -11.48 -11.34 19.09
N ALA A 22 -11.44 -10.18 19.75
CA ALA A 22 -11.92 -8.91 19.18
C ALA A 22 -11.15 -8.47 17.94
N LEU A 23 -9.87 -8.86 17.83
CA LEU A 23 -9.01 -8.57 16.69
C LEU A 23 -8.98 -9.67 15.61
N LYS A 24 -9.63 -10.82 15.86
CA LYS A 24 -9.55 -11.99 14.97
C LYS A 24 -9.91 -11.68 13.53
N ASP A 25 -11.03 -11.02 13.31
CA ASP A 25 -11.55 -10.75 11.95
C ASP A 25 -10.68 -9.74 11.21
N VAL A 26 -10.25 -8.66 11.87
CA VAL A 26 -9.36 -7.68 11.23
C VAL A 26 -7.98 -8.27 10.93
N ASN A 27 -7.47 -9.16 11.78
CA ASN A 27 -6.20 -9.86 11.53
C ASN A 27 -6.32 -10.86 10.36
N LYS A 28 -7.43 -11.61 10.29
CA LYS A 28 -7.69 -12.52 9.18
C LYS A 28 -7.77 -11.74 7.86
N ARG A 29 -8.57 -10.69 7.82
CA ARG A 29 -8.70 -9.84 6.62
C ARG A 29 -7.37 -9.22 6.21
N SER A 30 -6.56 -8.77 7.18
CA SER A 30 -5.22 -8.25 6.90
C SER A 30 -4.32 -9.29 6.22
N ASN A 31 -4.36 -10.55 6.69
CA ASN A 31 -3.59 -11.63 6.09
C ASN A 31 -4.06 -11.94 4.66
N ASP A 32 -5.36 -11.98 4.42
CA ASP A 32 -5.93 -12.27 3.10
C ASP A 32 -5.56 -11.16 2.11
N LEU A 33 -5.76 -9.89 2.49
CA LEU A 33 -5.37 -8.73 1.67
C LEU A 33 -3.86 -8.68 1.39
N THR A 34 -3.03 -9.07 2.36
CA THR A 34 -1.57 -9.14 2.18
C THR A 34 -1.17 -10.20 1.16
N LYS A 35 -1.84 -11.35 1.14
CA LYS A 35 -1.59 -12.40 0.14
C LYS A 35 -1.96 -11.92 -1.25
N GLU A 36 -3.16 -11.37 -1.42
CA GLU A 36 -3.61 -10.84 -2.70
C GLU A 36 -2.69 -9.72 -3.20
N LEU A 37 -2.26 -8.82 -2.32
CA LEU A 37 -1.33 -7.75 -2.68
C LEU A 37 0.01 -8.31 -3.18
N LYS A 38 0.55 -9.34 -2.54
CA LYS A 38 1.78 -10.01 -2.99
C LYS A 38 1.63 -10.64 -4.38
N ASP A 39 0.46 -11.22 -4.67
CA ASP A 39 0.20 -11.82 -5.98
C ASP A 39 0.12 -10.75 -7.08
N VAL A 40 -0.55 -9.63 -6.81
CA VAL A 40 -0.60 -8.48 -7.72
C VAL A 40 0.78 -7.86 -7.91
N GLU A 41 1.56 -7.70 -6.84
CA GLU A 41 2.93 -7.18 -6.93
C GLU A 41 3.86 -8.10 -7.72
N ARG A 42 3.65 -9.42 -7.63
CA ARG A 42 4.37 -10.39 -8.45
C ARG A 42 4.05 -10.22 -9.93
N LEU A 43 2.78 -10.03 -10.28
CA LEU A 43 2.37 -9.75 -11.65
C LEU A 43 3.00 -8.45 -12.17
N LEU A 44 2.99 -7.40 -11.38
CA LEU A 44 3.58 -6.10 -11.73
C LEU A 44 5.10 -6.13 -11.89
N LYS A 45 5.81 -7.11 -11.32
CA LYS A 45 7.24 -7.31 -11.59
C LYS A 45 7.50 -7.76 -13.02
N PHE A 46 6.60 -8.53 -13.61
CA PHE A 46 6.70 -9.01 -14.98
C PHE A 46 6.08 -8.05 -16.00
N ASP A 47 5.00 -7.37 -15.60
CA ASP A 47 4.27 -6.41 -16.42
C ASP A 47 3.97 -5.13 -15.61
N PRO A 48 4.96 -4.22 -15.48
CA PRO A 48 4.83 -3.02 -14.64
C PRO A 48 3.74 -2.04 -15.07
N GLY A 49 3.36 -2.07 -16.34
CA GLY A 49 2.33 -1.19 -16.91
C GLY A 49 0.94 -1.83 -16.99
N ASN A 50 0.73 -2.99 -16.39
CA ASN A 50 -0.57 -3.65 -16.38
C ASN A 50 -1.60 -2.80 -15.63
N VAL A 51 -2.48 -2.16 -16.39
CA VAL A 51 -3.47 -1.20 -15.86
C VAL A 51 -4.44 -1.86 -14.89
N GLU A 52 -4.86 -3.09 -15.18
CA GLU A 52 -5.76 -3.85 -14.30
C GLU A 52 -5.08 -4.21 -12.98
N ALA A 53 -3.84 -4.70 -13.03
CA ALA A 53 -3.06 -5.03 -11.84
C ALA A 53 -2.74 -3.77 -11.00
N LEU A 54 -2.48 -2.64 -11.63
CA LEU A 54 -2.30 -1.36 -10.93
C LEU A 54 -3.59 -0.90 -10.24
N ALA A 55 -4.75 -1.04 -10.89
CA ALA A 55 -6.04 -0.74 -10.29
C ALA A 55 -6.34 -1.67 -9.10
N GLN A 56 -6.07 -2.96 -9.23
CA GLN A 56 -6.20 -3.93 -8.14
C GLN A 56 -5.29 -3.59 -6.98
N LYS A 57 -4.03 -3.23 -7.23
CA LYS A 57 -3.08 -2.82 -6.19
C LYS A 57 -3.60 -1.60 -5.42
N GLN A 58 -4.11 -0.60 -6.11
CA GLN A 58 -4.68 0.59 -5.48
C GLN A 58 -5.88 0.25 -4.60
N GLN A 59 -6.78 -0.60 -5.09
CA GLN A 59 -7.95 -1.06 -4.33
C GLN A 59 -7.54 -1.85 -3.08
N LEU A 60 -6.61 -2.79 -3.21
CA LEU A 60 -6.11 -3.60 -2.10
C LEU A 60 -5.41 -2.76 -1.04
N LEU A 61 -4.59 -1.77 -1.43
CA LEU A 61 -3.97 -0.83 -0.51
C LEU A 61 -5.02 0.00 0.24
N THR A 62 -6.05 0.47 -0.43
CA THR A 62 -7.16 1.21 0.19
C THR A 62 -7.89 0.34 1.21
N GLN A 63 -8.24 -0.89 0.85
CA GLN A 63 -8.89 -1.84 1.76
C GLN A 63 -8.00 -2.19 2.96
N GLN A 64 -6.69 -2.31 2.74
CA GLN A 64 -5.75 -2.60 3.81
C GLN A 64 -5.58 -1.42 4.76
N ILE A 65 -5.60 -0.18 4.24
CA ILE A 65 -5.63 1.05 5.06
C ILE A 65 -6.89 1.09 5.93
N GLU A 66 -8.06 0.84 5.36
CA GLU A 66 -9.32 0.80 6.10
C GLU A 66 -9.30 -0.27 7.19
N ASN A 67 -8.88 -1.48 6.86
CA ASN A 67 -8.81 -2.59 7.81
C ASN A 67 -7.79 -2.32 8.93
N THR A 68 -6.63 -1.75 8.61
CA THR A 68 -5.60 -1.41 9.60
C THR A 68 -6.06 -0.25 10.50
N THR A 69 -6.80 0.71 9.95
CA THR A 69 -7.42 1.79 10.73
C THR A 69 -8.43 1.23 11.73
N GLN A 70 -9.29 0.31 11.30
CA GLN A 70 -10.24 -0.38 12.20
C GLN A 70 -9.52 -1.15 13.31
N LYS A 71 -8.42 -1.82 13.00
CA LYS A 71 -7.59 -2.49 14.00
C LYS A 71 -7.03 -1.50 15.01
N LEU A 72 -6.47 -0.40 14.54
CA LEU A 72 -5.90 0.64 15.39
C LEU A 72 -6.97 1.26 16.30
N ASP A 73 -8.15 1.55 15.77
CA ASP A 73 -9.27 2.10 16.53
C ASP A 73 -9.71 1.15 17.65
N LYS A 74 -9.80 -0.15 17.36
CA LYS A 74 -10.10 -1.17 18.38
C LYS A 74 -9.03 -1.24 19.47
N LEU A 75 -7.76 -1.19 19.10
CA LEU A 75 -6.65 -1.18 20.06
C LEU A 75 -6.67 0.08 20.93
N LYS A 76 -6.88 1.25 20.35
CA LYS A 76 -6.95 2.52 21.10
C LYS A 76 -8.18 2.58 22.00
N ALA A 77 -9.31 2.07 21.55
CA ALA A 77 -10.52 1.96 22.39
C ALA A 77 -10.30 1.04 23.60
N ALA A 78 -9.47 0.03 23.46
CA ALA A 78 -9.11 -0.90 24.54
C ALA A 78 -8.03 -0.35 25.49
N GLU A 79 -7.31 0.70 25.13
CA GLU A 79 -6.09 1.16 25.82
C GLU A 79 -6.33 1.46 27.29
N GLN A 80 -7.40 2.16 27.64
CA GLN A 80 -7.73 2.49 29.03
C GLN A 80 -8.04 1.25 29.86
N GLN A 81 -8.78 0.30 29.29
CA GLN A 81 -9.12 -0.95 29.97
C GLN A 81 -7.88 -1.82 30.21
N VAL A 82 -6.99 -1.91 29.23
CA VAL A 82 -5.73 -2.66 29.34
C VAL A 82 -4.79 -2.03 30.37
N GLN A 83 -4.69 -0.71 30.37
CA GLN A 83 -3.91 0.02 31.37
C GLN A 83 -4.43 -0.19 32.79
N ALA A 84 -5.76 -0.14 32.98
CA ALA A 84 -6.37 -0.43 34.27
C ALA A 84 -6.12 -1.87 34.74
N GLN A 85 -6.21 -2.85 33.85
CA GLN A 85 -5.90 -4.25 34.16
C GLN A 85 -4.42 -4.41 34.58
N PHE A 86 -3.51 -3.71 33.95
CA PHE A 86 -2.10 -3.72 34.35
C PHE A 86 -1.89 -3.08 35.71
N GLN A 87 -2.48 -1.92 35.98
CA GLN A 87 -2.40 -1.24 37.27
C GLN A 87 -3.00 -2.06 38.41
N ASN A 88 -4.05 -2.83 38.13
CA ASN A 88 -4.71 -3.70 39.09
C ASN A 88 -4.07 -5.10 39.23
N GLY A 89 -2.95 -5.32 38.55
CA GLY A 89 -2.21 -6.59 38.59
C GLY A 89 -2.91 -7.76 37.89
N LYS A 90 -3.93 -7.51 37.06
CA LYS A 90 -4.70 -8.56 36.32
C LYS A 90 -3.97 -9.09 35.11
N ILE A 91 -3.03 -8.33 34.54
CA ILE A 91 -2.16 -8.74 33.46
C ILE A 91 -0.71 -8.48 33.84
N SER A 92 0.21 -9.24 33.21
CA SER A 92 1.64 -9.09 33.43
C SER A 92 2.19 -7.84 32.71
N GLU A 93 3.36 -7.39 33.15
CA GLU A 93 4.12 -6.34 32.46
C GLU A 93 4.45 -6.75 31.01
N GLU A 94 4.74 -8.03 30.77
CA GLU A 94 5.01 -8.57 29.44
C GLU A 94 3.77 -8.43 28.52
N GLN A 95 2.58 -8.77 29.03
CA GLN A 95 1.33 -8.61 28.30
C GLN A 95 1.04 -7.13 27.99
N TYR A 96 1.25 -6.25 28.96
CA TYR A 96 1.06 -4.81 28.76
C TYR A 96 2.02 -4.22 27.71
N ARG A 97 3.29 -4.58 27.81
CA ARG A 97 4.29 -4.16 26.80
C ARG A 97 3.98 -4.74 25.41
N ALA A 98 3.50 -5.97 25.34
CA ALA A 98 3.09 -6.57 24.08
C ALA A 98 1.89 -5.82 23.44
N PHE A 99 0.93 -5.41 24.24
CA PHE A 99 -0.18 -4.58 23.81
C PHE A 99 0.29 -3.22 23.27
N ARG A 100 1.18 -2.55 23.97
CA ARG A 100 1.77 -1.26 23.54
C ARG A 100 2.51 -1.40 22.21
N ARG A 101 3.28 -2.47 22.05
CA ARG A 101 3.96 -2.76 20.77
C ARG A 101 2.99 -3.04 19.63
N GLU A 102 1.87 -3.69 19.91
CA GLU A 102 0.85 -3.95 18.89
C GLU A 102 0.24 -2.65 18.35
N ILE A 103 -0.01 -1.67 19.20
CA ILE A 103 -0.45 -0.33 18.78
C ILE A 103 0.62 0.31 17.89
N GLU A 104 1.86 0.32 18.34
CA GLU A 104 2.97 0.95 17.60
C GLU A 104 3.20 0.29 16.23
N PHE A 105 3.18 -1.05 16.16
CA PHE A 105 3.30 -1.76 14.88
C PHE A 105 2.11 -1.47 13.95
N THR A 106 0.92 -1.36 14.50
CA THR A 106 -0.27 -1.06 13.70
C THR A 106 -0.22 0.37 13.15
N GLU A 107 0.23 1.35 13.94
CA GLU A 107 0.44 2.73 13.49
C GLU A 107 1.50 2.81 12.39
N ARG A 108 2.64 2.14 12.57
CA ARG A 108 3.71 2.10 11.56
C ARG A 108 3.25 1.43 10.27
N SER A 109 2.51 0.33 10.39
CA SER A 109 1.92 -0.36 9.23
C SER A 109 0.96 0.54 8.47
N LEU A 110 0.08 1.25 9.18
CA LEU A 110 -0.86 2.20 8.59
C LEU A 110 -0.13 3.31 7.82
N ASN A 111 0.89 3.90 8.42
CA ASN A 111 1.69 4.94 7.78
C ASN A 111 2.43 4.41 6.54
N GLY A 112 2.98 3.20 6.61
CA GLY A 112 3.61 2.54 5.47
C GLY A 112 2.66 2.31 4.31
N LEU A 113 1.45 1.84 4.59
CA LEU A 113 0.40 1.63 3.58
C LEU A 113 -0.04 2.95 2.93
N LYS A 114 -0.24 4.01 3.72
CA LYS A 114 -0.57 5.34 3.21
C LYS A 114 0.53 5.91 2.32
N ASN A 115 1.79 5.72 2.70
CA ASN A 115 2.93 6.15 1.90
C ASN A 115 3.00 5.37 0.57
N ASN A 116 2.78 4.05 0.60
CA ASN A 116 2.76 3.23 -0.61
C ASN A 116 1.65 3.67 -1.58
N LEU A 117 0.46 3.94 -1.06
CA LEU A 117 -0.65 4.44 -1.87
C LEU A 117 -0.35 5.83 -2.44
N GLY A 118 0.22 6.72 -1.63
CA GLY A 118 0.64 8.07 -2.05
C GLY A 118 1.70 8.02 -3.15
N ASN A 119 2.72 7.18 -3.00
CA ASN A 119 3.77 7.00 -4.02
C ASN A 119 3.20 6.43 -5.32
N MET A 120 2.28 5.47 -5.23
CA MET A 120 1.62 4.91 -6.40
C MET A 120 0.81 5.96 -7.17
N LYS A 121 0.03 6.79 -6.46
CA LYS A 121 -0.73 7.88 -7.08
C LYS A 121 0.18 8.92 -7.71
N ALA A 122 1.27 9.31 -7.03
CA ALA A 122 2.26 10.24 -7.57
C ALA A 122 2.92 9.70 -8.84
N GLU A 123 3.26 8.41 -8.89
CA GLU A 123 3.81 7.78 -10.10
C GLU A 123 2.79 7.80 -11.25
N GLN A 124 1.51 7.49 -10.98
CA GLN A 124 0.47 7.57 -12.00
C GLN A 124 0.30 8.99 -12.57
N GLU A 125 0.35 10.01 -11.72
CA GLU A 125 0.30 11.42 -12.14
C GLU A 125 1.51 11.80 -12.97
N ASN A 126 2.71 11.36 -12.59
CA ASN A 126 3.94 11.59 -13.34
C ASN A 126 3.89 10.93 -14.71
N VAL A 127 3.45 9.68 -14.80
CA VAL A 127 3.25 8.96 -16.08
C VAL A 127 2.29 9.73 -16.97
N ALA A 128 1.14 10.17 -16.45
CA ALA A 128 0.15 10.91 -17.20
C ALA A 128 0.69 12.28 -17.70
N SER A 129 1.48 12.95 -16.88
CA SER A 129 2.12 14.22 -17.25
C SER A 129 3.16 14.02 -18.35
N SER A 130 4.07 13.08 -18.20
CA SER A 130 5.13 12.78 -19.16
C SER A 130 4.56 12.26 -20.49
N THR A 131 3.47 11.48 -20.44
CA THR A 131 2.77 11.04 -21.65
C THR A 131 2.21 12.22 -22.44
N ARG A 132 1.54 13.17 -21.77
CA ARG A 132 1.03 14.39 -22.43
C ARG A 132 2.15 15.24 -23.04
N GLN A 133 3.30 15.34 -22.38
CA GLN A 133 4.46 16.04 -22.92
C GLN A 133 5.00 15.38 -24.18
N LEU A 134 5.09 14.04 -24.22
CA LEU A 134 5.48 13.29 -25.41
C LEU A 134 4.48 13.48 -26.55
N GLU A 135 3.19 13.41 -26.28
CA GLU A 135 2.14 13.67 -27.29
C GLU A 135 2.25 15.07 -27.88
N THR A 136 2.55 16.06 -27.04
CA THR A 136 2.78 17.44 -27.49
C THR A 136 4.00 17.54 -28.40
N LEU A 137 5.13 16.88 -28.04
CA LEU A 137 6.33 16.84 -28.87
C LEU A 137 6.09 16.17 -30.22
N PHE A 138 5.37 15.05 -30.24
CA PHE A 138 5.02 14.36 -31.49
C PHE A 138 4.12 15.21 -32.36
N SER A 139 3.10 15.87 -31.77
CA SER A 139 2.21 16.78 -32.50
C SER A 139 2.98 17.98 -33.09
N ALA A 140 3.89 18.56 -32.32
CA ALA A 140 4.69 19.74 -32.76
C ALA A 140 5.68 19.39 -33.87
N THR A 141 6.23 18.16 -33.87
CA THR A 141 7.22 17.72 -34.86
C THR A 141 6.60 17.01 -36.07
N GLY A 142 5.33 16.62 -35.99
CA GLY A 142 4.65 15.78 -36.99
C GLY A 142 5.22 14.36 -37.08
N LYS A 143 5.97 13.92 -36.06
CA LYS A 143 6.64 12.63 -36.00
C LYS A 143 5.95 11.71 -34.98
N SER A 144 6.14 10.43 -35.13
CA SER A 144 5.69 9.39 -34.21
C SER A 144 6.85 8.85 -33.34
N VAL A 145 6.53 8.05 -32.35
CA VAL A 145 7.56 7.39 -31.52
C VAL A 145 8.49 6.50 -32.35
N ASP A 146 7.99 5.89 -33.44
CA ASP A 146 8.78 5.04 -34.33
C ASP A 146 9.87 5.82 -35.08
N ASP A 147 9.62 7.08 -35.41
CA ASP A 147 10.60 7.96 -36.06
C ASP A 147 11.83 8.24 -35.19
N PHE A 148 11.68 8.07 -33.87
CA PHE A 148 12.76 8.21 -32.89
C PHE A 148 13.34 6.85 -32.43
N ALA A 149 13.00 5.73 -33.08
CA ALA A 149 13.43 4.41 -32.66
C ALA A 149 14.96 4.26 -32.59
N GLY A 150 15.70 4.94 -33.46
CA GLY A 150 17.16 4.95 -33.43
C GLY A 150 17.74 5.61 -32.16
N ALA A 151 17.11 6.65 -31.67
CA ALA A 151 17.53 7.37 -30.46
C ALA A 151 17.01 6.71 -29.16
N LEU A 152 15.78 6.19 -29.18
CA LEU A 152 15.10 5.62 -28.01
C LEU A 152 15.46 4.14 -27.78
N GLY A 153 15.72 3.40 -28.87
CA GLY A 153 15.86 1.96 -28.86
C GLY A 153 14.50 1.22 -28.83
N ASN A 154 14.43 0.07 -29.45
CA ASN A 154 13.18 -0.68 -29.65
C ASN A 154 12.44 -1.01 -28.35
N ARG A 155 13.17 -1.27 -27.26
CA ARG A 155 12.56 -1.60 -25.96
C ARG A 155 11.75 -0.43 -25.40
N LEU A 156 12.29 0.78 -25.48
CA LEU A 156 11.62 1.98 -24.99
C LEU A 156 10.44 2.35 -25.90
N VAL A 157 10.63 2.27 -27.22
CA VAL A 157 9.54 2.46 -28.20
C VAL A 157 8.37 1.53 -27.92
N ASN A 158 8.64 0.24 -27.72
CA ASN A 158 7.59 -0.73 -27.42
C ASN A 158 6.89 -0.44 -26.08
N ALA A 159 7.62 -0.05 -25.05
CA ALA A 159 7.04 0.32 -23.76
C ALA A 159 6.13 1.55 -23.87
N ILE A 160 6.50 2.55 -24.66
CA ILE A 160 5.67 3.74 -24.91
C ILE A 160 4.40 3.36 -25.69
N LYS A 161 4.55 2.56 -26.76
CA LYS A 161 3.41 2.13 -27.60
C LYS A 161 2.40 1.25 -26.86
N SER A 162 2.87 0.41 -25.95
CA SER A 162 2.03 -0.45 -25.14
C SER A 162 1.45 0.22 -23.89
N GLY A 163 1.86 1.48 -23.60
CA GLY A 163 1.46 2.17 -22.38
C GLY A 163 2.07 1.60 -21.09
N THR A 164 3.15 0.83 -21.20
CA THR A 164 3.84 0.19 -20.05
C THR A 164 5.08 0.93 -19.59
N ALA A 165 5.39 2.09 -20.21
CA ALA A 165 6.54 2.90 -19.83
C ALA A 165 6.33 3.56 -18.46
N THR A 166 7.35 3.49 -17.60
CA THR A 166 7.41 4.20 -16.33
C THR A 166 7.64 5.70 -16.54
N SER A 167 7.36 6.54 -15.54
CA SER A 167 7.64 7.98 -15.60
C SER A 167 9.09 8.26 -15.98
N ARG A 168 10.05 7.57 -15.36
CA ARG A 168 11.50 7.70 -15.69
C ARG A 168 11.80 7.38 -17.15
N GLN A 169 11.18 6.36 -17.71
CA GLN A 169 11.35 5.99 -19.12
C GLN A 169 10.76 7.05 -20.06
N LEU A 170 9.62 7.61 -19.72
CA LEU A 170 9.00 8.69 -20.45
C LEU A 170 9.83 9.97 -20.40
N ASP A 171 10.36 10.33 -19.23
CA ASP A 171 11.25 11.49 -19.05
C ASP A 171 12.56 11.32 -19.85
N GLN A 172 13.11 10.11 -19.89
CA GLN A 172 14.25 9.78 -20.72
C GLN A 172 13.93 9.98 -22.21
N ALA A 173 12.77 9.53 -22.66
CA ALA A 173 12.32 9.72 -24.04
C ALA A 173 12.16 11.20 -24.37
N ILE A 174 11.52 11.98 -23.50
CA ILE A 174 11.38 13.43 -23.65
C ILE A 174 12.75 14.11 -23.82
N GLY A 175 13.72 13.76 -22.96
CA GLY A 175 15.08 14.29 -23.01
C GLY A 175 15.86 13.90 -24.28
N LEU A 176 15.59 12.76 -24.89
CA LEU A 176 16.24 12.32 -26.13
C LEU A 176 15.59 12.92 -27.37
N ILE A 177 14.28 13.13 -27.35
CA ILE A 177 13.52 13.71 -28.46
C ILE A 177 13.67 15.22 -28.52
N GLY A 178 13.75 15.87 -27.36
CA GLY A 178 13.83 17.33 -27.23
C GLY A 178 15.22 17.93 -27.48
N ARG A 179 16.22 17.10 -27.83
CA ARG A 179 17.57 17.55 -28.22
C ARG A 179 17.66 17.76 -29.73
#